data_37e30f4f9ebc624049544dd1a8863bb4
#
_entry.id   37e30f4f9ebc624049544dd1a8863bb4
#
_cell.length_a   1.000
_cell.length_b   1.000
_cell.length_c   1.000
_cell.angle_alpha   90.00
_cell.angle_beta   90.00
_cell.angle_gamma   90.00
#
_symmetry.space_group_name_H-M   'P 1'
#
loop_
_entity.id
_entity.type
_entity.pdbx_description
1 polymer ?
#
loop_
_entity_poly.entity_id
_entity_poly.type
_entity_poly.pdbx_seq_one_letter_code
_entity_poly.pdbx_strand_id
1 'polypeptide(L)'
;MAPKAPLKNLLLGQFVMARKVGIDLGTTNTVVFIPKKGIVINEPSVVAISVLDNKIISVGNLAKEMIGRTPDSIITSKPLVDGAIADYRVTEAMLKYFIKKAGGFLSFVKPEVLISVPAGITSTEKRAVIE
;
A
#
# COMPACT_ATOMS: atom_id res chain seq x y z
N MET A 1 24.60 40.25 21.26
CA MET A 1 24.89 38.79 21.40
C MET A 1 23.59 38.04 21.21
N ALA A 2 23.40 37.44 20.06
CA ALA A 2 22.16 36.70 19.76
C ALA A 2 22.13 35.40 20.58
N PRO A 3 20.97 34.95 21.15
CA PRO A 3 20.90 33.73 21.89
C PRO A 3 21.08 32.53 20.93
N LYS A 4 22.10 31.73 21.19
CA LYS A 4 22.30 30.46 20.47
C LYS A 4 21.10 29.54 20.76
N ALA A 5 20.28 29.30 19.74
CA ALA A 5 19.23 28.26 19.83
C ALA A 5 19.86 26.92 20.25
N PRO A 6 19.24 26.18 21.17
CA PRO A 6 19.83 24.95 21.64
C PRO A 6 19.88 23.93 20.49
N LEU A 7 21.05 23.39 20.23
CA LEU A 7 21.34 22.35 19.21
C LEU A 7 20.37 21.14 19.25
N LYS A 8 19.73 20.89 20.38
CA LYS A 8 18.72 19.83 20.54
C LYS A 8 17.51 20.01 19.62
N ASN A 9 17.07 21.25 19.35
CA ASN A 9 15.90 21.51 18.49
C ASN A 9 16.23 21.35 16.99
N LEU A 10 17.50 21.52 16.61
CA LEU A 10 17.94 21.31 15.24
C LEU A 10 18.00 19.82 14.87
N LEU A 11 18.37 18.96 15.83
CA LEU A 11 18.44 17.52 15.63
C LEU A 11 17.06 16.86 15.61
N LEU A 12 16.10 17.36 16.39
CA LEU A 12 14.72 16.88 16.38
C LEU A 12 13.99 17.25 15.08
N GLY A 13 14.26 18.40 14.48
CA GLY A 13 13.67 18.81 13.20
C GLY A 13 14.13 17.98 12.00
N GLN A 14 15.31 17.37 12.06
CA GLN A 14 15.82 16.50 11.00
C GLN A 14 15.35 15.03 11.11
N PHE A 15 14.82 14.62 12.25
CA PHE A 15 14.38 13.23 12.49
C PHE A 15 12.92 12.97 12.10
N VAL A 16 12.12 13.99 11.83
CA VAL A 16 10.73 13.85 11.39
C VAL A 16 10.64 14.09 9.88
N MET A 17 11.51 13.49 9.09
CA MET A 17 11.25 13.38 7.66
C MET A 17 10.22 12.27 7.47
N ALA A 18 8.99 12.67 7.09
CA ALA A 18 7.97 11.75 6.62
C ALA A 18 8.60 10.79 5.61
N ARG A 19 8.47 9.49 5.86
CA ARG A 19 8.99 8.48 4.93
C ARG A 19 8.24 8.60 3.62
N LYS A 20 8.95 8.79 2.54
CA LYS A 20 8.35 8.78 1.20
C LYS A 20 8.25 7.35 0.72
N VAL A 21 7.07 6.99 0.23
CA VAL A 21 6.78 5.67 -0.33
C VAL A 21 6.16 5.86 -1.70
N GLY A 22 6.77 5.31 -2.73
CA GLY A 22 6.19 5.24 -4.06
C GLY A 22 5.49 3.89 -4.24
N ILE A 23 4.27 3.90 -4.75
CA ILE A 23 3.51 2.68 -5.04
C ILE A 23 3.08 2.70 -6.50
N ASP A 24 3.49 1.71 -7.25
CA ASP A 24 2.96 1.43 -8.58
C ASP A 24 1.86 0.38 -8.46
N LEU A 25 0.62 0.82 -8.61
CA LEU A 25 -0.57 -0.01 -8.45
C LEU A 25 -0.93 -0.67 -9.78
N GLY A 26 -0.28 -1.79 -10.05
CA GLY A 26 -0.46 -2.52 -11.30
C GLY A 26 -1.55 -3.60 -11.23
N THR A 27 -2.13 -3.93 -12.39
CA THR A 27 -3.14 -5.00 -12.52
C THR A 27 -2.60 -6.39 -12.14
N THR A 28 -1.35 -6.65 -12.48
CA THR A 28 -0.70 -7.95 -12.21
C THR A 28 0.06 -7.92 -10.90
N ASN A 29 0.93 -6.94 -10.72
CA ASN A 29 1.76 -6.77 -9.53
C ASN A 29 1.66 -5.35 -9.00
N THR A 30 1.72 -5.22 -7.69
CA THR A 30 1.97 -3.95 -7.00
C THR A 30 3.43 -3.87 -6.62
N VAL A 31 4.07 -2.75 -6.97
CA VAL A 31 5.49 -2.48 -6.67
C VAL A 31 5.56 -1.34 -5.67
N VAL A 32 6.36 -1.51 -4.61
CA VAL A 32 6.60 -0.47 -3.62
C VAL A 32 8.06 -0.08 -3.61
N PHE A 33 8.31 1.20 -3.74
CA PHE A 33 9.62 1.82 -3.77
C PHE A 33 9.82 2.75 -2.57
N ILE A 34 10.98 2.67 -1.94
CA ILE A 34 11.40 3.60 -0.89
C ILE A 34 12.70 4.28 -1.34
N PRO A 35 12.79 5.63 -1.32
CA PRO A 35 14.01 6.36 -1.63
C PRO A 35 15.20 5.80 -0.82
N LYS A 36 16.35 5.66 -1.47
CA LYS A 36 17.59 5.08 -0.93
C LYS A 36 17.57 3.57 -0.67
N LYS A 37 16.40 2.91 -0.67
CA LYS A 37 16.30 1.44 -0.53
C LYS A 37 15.97 0.76 -1.85
N GLY A 38 15.38 1.49 -2.81
CA GLY A 38 14.91 0.92 -4.07
C GLY A 38 13.55 0.23 -3.94
N ILE A 39 13.32 -0.77 -4.78
CA ILE A 39 12.11 -1.61 -4.74
C ILE A 39 12.19 -2.53 -3.53
N VAL A 40 11.25 -2.37 -2.60
CA VAL A 40 11.17 -3.15 -1.36
C VAL A 40 10.08 -4.20 -1.39
N ILE A 41 9.07 -4.04 -2.26
CA ILE A 41 7.98 -4.99 -2.47
C ILE A 41 7.71 -5.07 -3.97
N ASN A 42 7.55 -6.29 -4.47
CA ASN A 42 7.02 -6.59 -5.79
C ASN A 42 6.19 -7.87 -5.65
N GLU A 43 4.88 -7.69 -5.45
CA GLU A 43 3.98 -8.80 -5.17
C GLU A 43 2.73 -8.74 -6.05
N PRO A 44 2.09 -9.89 -6.29
CA PRO A 44 0.85 -9.95 -7.04
C PRO A 44 -0.24 -9.05 -6.45
N SER A 45 -0.99 -8.36 -7.31
CA SER A 45 -2.19 -7.59 -6.94
C SER A 45 -3.38 -8.54 -6.76
N VAL A 46 -3.29 -9.41 -5.75
CA VAL A 46 -4.29 -10.42 -5.42
C VAL A 46 -4.62 -10.36 -3.94
N VAL A 47 -5.90 -10.55 -3.61
CA VAL A 47 -6.42 -10.55 -2.24
C VAL A 47 -7.29 -11.78 -2.04
N ALA A 48 -7.10 -12.49 -0.95
CA ALA A 48 -7.97 -13.58 -0.52
C ALA A 48 -8.99 -13.07 0.51
N ILE A 49 -10.25 -13.41 0.30
CA ILE A 49 -11.41 -12.90 1.06
C ILE A 49 -12.23 -14.07 1.56
N SER A 50 -12.60 -14.05 2.83
CA SER A 50 -13.59 -14.96 3.39
C SER A 50 -14.98 -14.57 2.91
N VAL A 51 -15.69 -15.52 2.34
CA VAL A 51 -17.09 -15.34 1.86
C VAL A 51 -18.06 -15.21 3.04
N LEU A 52 -17.74 -15.85 4.18
CA LEU A 52 -18.64 -15.93 5.33
C LEU A 52 -18.81 -14.57 6.05
N ASP A 53 -17.72 -13.86 6.24
CA ASP A 53 -17.69 -12.61 7.00
C ASP A 53 -17.08 -11.43 6.23
N ASN A 54 -16.76 -11.66 4.96
CA ASN A 54 -16.23 -10.67 4.03
C ASN A 54 -14.90 -10.04 4.50
N LYS A 55 -14.11 -10.79 5.28
CA LYS A 55 -12.81 -10.35 5.78
C LYS A 55 -11.68 -10.66 4.83
N ILE A 56 -10.71 -9.78 4.79
CA ILE A 56 -9.44 -10.00 4.09
C ILE A 56 -8.62 -11.03 4.88
N ILE A 57 -8.31 -12.14 4.23
CA ILE A 57 -7.51 -13.24 4.81
C ILE A 57 -6.02 -13.03 4.53
N SER A 58 -5.67 -12.72 3.28
CA SER A 58 -4.29 -12.48 2.88
C SER A 58 -4.20 -11.60 1.64
N VAL A 59 -2.99 -11.10 1.37
CA VAL A 59 -2.68 -10.20 0.25
C VAL A 59 -1.36 -10.62 -0.39
N GLY A 60 -1.22 -10.36 -1.66
CA GLY A 60 0.04 -10.52 -2.38
C GLY A 60 0.41 -11.99 -2.61
N ASN A 61 1.64 -12.36 -2.31
CA ASN A 61 2.16 -13.72 -2.53
C ASN A 61 1.34 -14.77 -1.80
N LEU A 62 0.99 -14.53 -0.53
CA LEU A 62 0.19 -15.47 0.26
C LEU A 62 -1.21 -15.69 -0.34
N ALA A 63 -1.86 -14.61 -0.81
CA ALA A 63 -3.14 -14.73 -1.49
C ALA A 63 -3.02 -15.50 -2.82
N LYS A 64 -1.94 -15.30 -3.57
CA LYS A 64 -1.68 -16.02 -4.82
C LYS A 64 -1.52 -17.52 -4.59
N GLU A 65 -0.85 -17.93 -3.51
CA GLU A 65 -0.67 -19.34 -3.16
C GLU A 65 -2.00 -20.04 -2.81
N MET A 66 -3.01 -19.27 -2.42
CA MET A 66 -4.33 -19.76 -2.08
C MET A 66 -5.22 -20.02 -3.31
N ILE A 67 -4.84 -19.53 -4.49
CA ILE A 67 -5.63 -19.73 -5.72
C ILE A 67 -5.77 -21.23 -6.03
N GLY A 68 -7.02 -21.69 -6.10
CA GLY A 68 -7.34 -23.10 -6.41
C GLY A 68 -6.98 -24.10 -5.31
N ARG A 69 -6.62 -23.64 -4.11
CA ARG A 69 -6.21 -24.49 -2.98
C ARG A 69 -7.01 -24.26 -1.71
N THR A 70 -8.04 -23.42 -1.78
CA THR A 70 -8.85 -23.05 -0.62
C THR A 70 -10.24 -23.66 -0.71
N PRO A 71 -10.91 -23.87 0.45
CA PRO A 71 -12.33 -24.20 0.49
C PRO A 71 -13.18 -23.12 -0.21
N ASP A 72 -14.40 -23.47 -0.60
CA ASP A 72 -15.36 -22.54 -1.23
C ASP A 72 -15.69 -21.31 -0.37
N SER A 73 -15.35 -21.36 0.91
CA SER A 73 -15.49 -20.23 1.85
C SER A 73 -14.45 -19.11 1.66
N ILE A 74 -13.43 -19.34 0.82
CA ILE A 74 -12.38 -18.33 0.54
C ILE A 74 -12.28 -18.13 -0.97
N ILE A 75 -12.48 -16.90 -1.40
CA ILE A 75 -12.30 -16.48 -2.80
C ILE A 75 -11.06 -15.59 -2.95
N THR A 76 -10.41 -15.69 -4.09
CA THR A 76 -9.35 -14.76 -4.47
C THR A 76 -9.89 -13.73 -5.44
N SER A 77 -9.56 -12.47 -5.21
CA SER A 77 -9.98 -11.33 -6.03
C SER A 77 -8.77 -10.55 -6.52
N LYS A 78 -8.88 -10.05 -7.75
CA LYS A 78 -7.96 -9.03 -8.28
C LYS A 78 -8.67 -7.69 -8.17
N PRO A 79 -8.21 -6.79 -7.30
CA PRO A 79 -8.88 -5.51 -7.09
C PRO A 79 -8.76 -4.54 -8.27
N LEU A 80 -7.82 -4.82 -9.19
CA LEU A 80 -7.64 -4.06 -10.43
C LEU A 80 -7.85 -4.99 -11.63
N VAL A 81 -8.59 -4.48 -12.60
CA VAL A 81 -8.85 -5.13 -13.90
C VAL A 81 -8.57 -4.11 -14.99
N ASP A 82 -7.70 -4.48 -15.94
CA ASP A 82 -7.31 -3.61 -17.06
C ASP A 82 -6.87 -2.18 -16.64
N GLY A 83 -6.17 -2.11 -15.50
CA GLY A 83 -5.69 -0.86 -14.94
C GLY A 83 -6.74 -0.02 -14.20
N ALA A 84 -7.99 -0.46 -14.13
CA ALA A 84 -9.06 0.20 -13.40
C ALA A 84 -9.31 -0.48 -12.04
N ILE A 85 -9.73 0.31 -11.05
CA ILE A 85 -10.14 -0.21 -9.73
C ILE A 85 -11.52 -0.85 -9.87
N ALA A 86 -11.57 -2.18 -9.73
CA ALA A 86 -12.81 -2.94 -9.77
C ALA A 86 -13.51 -3.03 -8.39
N ASP A 87 -12.73 -3.02 -7.32
CA ASP A 87 -13.23 -3.04 -5.95
C ASP A 87 -12.42 -2.12 -5.05
N TYR A 88 -13.04 -1.07 -4.54
CA TYR A 88 -12.41 -0.05 -3.69
C TYR A 88 -11.95 -0.59 -2.35
N ARG A 89 -12.83 -1.33 -1.69
CA ARG A 89 -12.58 -1.84 -0.34
C ARG A 89 -11.40 -2.80 -0.36
N VAL A 90 -11.35 -3.65 -1.36
CA VAL A 90 -10.26 -4.62 -1.53
C VAL A 90 -8.97 -3.91 -1.91
N THR A 91 -9.04 -2.89 -2.79
CA THR A 91 -7.88 -2.06 -3.16
C THR A 91 -7.32 -1.29 -1.95
N GLU A 92 -8.18 -0.66 -1.15
CA GLU A 92 -7.78 0.04 0.07
C GLU A 92 -7.08 -0.91 1.06
N ALA A 93 -7.65 -2.08 1.30
CA ALA A 93 -7.05 -3.08 2.19
C ALA A 93 -5.69 -3.57 1.67
N MET A 94 -5.56 -3.78 0.37
CA MET A 94 -4.30 -4.14 -0.29
C MET A 94 -3.25 -3.05 -0.13
N LEU A 95 -3.60 -1.79 -0.37
CA LEU A 95 -2.70 -0.64 -0.18
C LEU A 95 -2.24 -0.51 1.27
N LYS A 96 -3.16 -0.59 2.23
CA LYS A 96 -2.84 -0.57 3.68
C LYS A 96 -1.85 -1.68 4.05
N TYR A 97 -2.05 -2.88 3.51
CA TYR A 97 -1.14 -4.00 3.74
C TYR A 97 0.27 -3.69 3.21
N PHE A 98 0.41 -3.22 1.97
CA PHE A 98 1.71 -2.93 1.38
C PHE A 98 2.41 -1.74 2.05
N ILE A 99 1.69 -0.68 2.41
CA ILE A 99 2.25 0.46 3.15
C ILE A 99 2.78 0.00 4.51
N LYS A 100 1.99 -0.80 5.24
CA LYS A 100 2.41 -1.35 6.53
C LYS A 100 3.64 -2.26 6.39
N LYS A 101 3.64 -3.13 5.39
CA LYS A 101 4.76 -4.04 5.11
C LYS A 101 6.04 -3.27 4.75
N ALA A 102 5.94 -2.23 3.93
CA ALA A 102 7.05 -1.37 3.55
C ALA A 102 7.57 -0.52 4.72
N GLY A 103 6.69 -0.10 5.63
CA GLY A 103 7.02 0.73 6.79
C GLY A 103 7.84 0.01 7.87
N GLY A 104 7.75 -1.31 7.96
CA GLY A 104 8.40 -2.11 8.99
C GLY A 104 8.01 -1.69 10.41
N PHE A 105 8.90 -1.92 11.38
CA PHE A 105 8.66 -1.68 12.81
C PHE A 105 8.46 -0.20 13.21
N LEU A 106 8.82 0.76 12.34
CA LEU A 106 8.75 2.21 12.61
C LEU A 106 7.46 2.86 12.06
N SER A 107 6.34 2.18 12.14
CA SER A 107 5.04 2.63 11.59
C SER A 107 4.34 3.74 12.38
N PHE A 108 5.01 4.35 13.38
CA PHE A 108 4.42 5.45 14.17
C PHE A 108 4.33 6.78 13.41
N VAL A 109 5.10 6.94 12.34
CA VAL A 109 5.04 8.16 11.51
C VAL A 109 4.32 7.81 10.21
N LYS A 110 3.23 8.52 9.93
CA LYS A 110 2.49 8.35 8.66
C LYS A 110 3.41 8.68 7.49
N PRO A 111 3.55 7.79 6.49
CA PRO A 111 4.35 8.07 5.31
C PRO A 111 3.65 9.07 4.39
N GLU A 112 4.44 9.82 3.64
CA GLU A 112 3.98 10.52 2.45
C GLU A 112 3.95 9.49 1.30
N VAL A 113 2.77 9.22 0.75
CA VAL A 113 2.59 8.16 -0.25
C VAL A 113 2.30 8.78 -1.61
N LEU A 114 3.10 8.39 -2.61
CA LEU A 114 2.87 8.70 -4.02
C LEU A 114 2.39 7.42 -4.70
N ILE A 115 1.20 7.45 -5.26
CA ILE A 115 0.61 6.29 -5.96
C ILE A 115 0.52 6.60 -7.45
N SER A 116 1.10 5.73 -8.29
CA SER A 116 0.86 5.78 -9.73
C SER A 116 -0.51 5.17 -10.02
N VAL A 117 -1.26 5.83 -10.86
CA VAL A 117 -2.58 5.36 -11.34
C VAL A 117 -2.60 5.40 -12.86
N PRO A 118 -3.33 4.50 -13.53
CA PRO A 118 -3.45 4.49 -14.98
C PRO A 118 -4.00 5.81 -15.52
N ALA A 119 -3.57 6.19 -16.71
CA ALA A 119 -4.15 7.34 -17.41
C ALA A 119 -5.63 7.07 -17.72
N GLY A 120 -6.50 8.05 -17.42
CA GLY A 120 -7.94 7.94 -17.69
C GLY A 120 -8.78 7.42 -16.53
N ILE A 121 -8.23 7.40 -15.31
CA ILE A 121 -9.04 7.08 -14.11
C ILE A 121 -10.20 8.07 -13.97
N THR A 122 -11.34 7.55 -13.58
CA THR A 122 -12.52 8.34 -13.25
C THR A 122 -12.32 9.17 -11.98
N SER A 123 -13.14 10.22 -11.79
CA SER A 123 -13.11 11.00 -10.54
C SER A 123 -13.39 10.15 -9.29
N THR A 124 -14.22 9.13 -9.45
CA THR A 124 -14.55 8.18 -8.37
C THR A 124 -13.34 7.31 -8.01
N GLU A 125 -12.62 6.79 -8.99
CA GLU A 125 -11.40 5.99 -8.78
C GLU A 125 -10.28 6.82 -8.16
N LYS A 126 -10.11 8.08 -8.59
CA LYS A 126 -9.16 9.01 -8.01
C LYS A 126 -9.45 9.25 -6.52
N ARG A 127 -10.71 9.39 -6.16
CA ARG A 127 -11.16 9.59 -4.79
C ARG A 127 -10.82 8.39 -3.88
N ALA A 128 -11.00 7.18 -4.37
CA ALA A 128 -10.67 5.96 -3.65
C ALA A 128 -9.19 5.79 -3.31
N VAL A 129 -8.32 6.35 -4.12
CA VAL A 129 -6.87 6.32 -3.88
C VAL A 129 -6.45 7.40 -2.86
N ILE A 130 -7.20 8.50 -2.76
CA ILE A 130 -6.89 9.63 -1.88
C ILE A 130 -7.41 9.41 -0.44
N GLU A 131 -8.54 8.76 -0.27
CA GLU A 131 -9.16 8.44 1.03
C GLU A 131 -8.48 7.23 1.71
#